data_5ae21308c02d9fd93e072ffa4db8deb5
#
_entry.id   5ae21308c02d9fd93e072ffa4db8deb5
#
_cell.length_a   1.000
_cell.length_b   1.000
_cell.length_c   1.000
_cell.angle_alpha   90.00
_cell.angle_beta   90.00
_cell.angle_gamma   90.00
#
_symmetry.space_group_name_H-M   'P 1'
#
loop_
_entity.id
_entity.type
_entity.pdbx_description
1 polymer ?
#
loop_
_entity_poly.entity_id
_entity_poly.type
_entity_poly.pdbx_seq_one_letter_code
_entity_poly.pdbx_strand_id
1 'polypeptide(L)'
;LLTVGSIMHKGEENPTVLADTKVQDALFVITDKGLGAVSVVDADGVMQGVLTDGDIRRGLSKGVDFLQRPVCELMTKSPKTITEDKLAAQALHLMESNKPKPITVLPVIDKDNKVIGLLHMTDLVRQGMV
;
A
#
# COMPACT_ATOMS: atom_id res chain seq x y z
N LEU A 1 16.39 -18.46 2.80
CA LEU A 1 15.17 -18.16 2.06
C LEU A 1 14.83 -16.67 2.21
N LEU A 2 14.34 -16.08 1.14
CA LEU A 2 14.02 -14.65 1.10
C LEU A 2 12.64 -14.43 1.71
N THR A 3 12.59 -13.59 2.77
CA THR A 3 11.33 -13.25 3.44
C THR A 3 10.85 -11.86 3.01
N VAL A 4 9.56 -11.61 3.17
CA VAL A 4 8.95 -10.31 2.93
C VAL A 4 9.65 -9.23 3.76
N GLY A 5 9.90 -9.50 5.05
CA GLY A 5 10.55 -8.55 5.96
C GLY A 5 11.94 -8.13 5.51
N SER A 6 12.65 -9.00 4.77
CA SER A 6 14.01 -8.71 4.31
C SER A 6 14.06 -7.79 3.08
N ILE A 7 12.93 -7.64 2.36
CA ILE A 7 12.91 -6.86 1.11
C ILE A 7 11.85 -5.75 1.09
N MET A 8 10.97 -5.69 2.08
CA MET A 8 9.94 -4.65 2.14
C MET A 8 10.53 -3.27 2.43
N HIS A 9 9.79 -2.24 2.07
CA HIS A 9 10.09 -0.86 2.47
C HIS A 9 9.53 -0.63 3.87
N LYS A 10 10.38 -0.18 4.78
CA LYS A 10 10.03 0.01 6.20
C LYS A 10 10.58 1.33 6.74
N GLY A 11 10.20 1.67 7.96
CA GLY A 11 10.65 2.91 8.60
C GLY A 11 10.19 4.12 7.80
N GLU A 12 11.09 5.02 7.49
CA GLU A 12 10.79 6.24 6.74
C GLU A 12 10.37 5.96 5.30
N GLU A 13 10.68 4.79 4.77
CA GLU A 13 10.26 4.39 3.43
C GLU A 13 8.86 3.77 3.39
N ASN A 14 8.26 3.54 4.55
CA ASN A 14 6.92 2.98 4.66
C ASN A 14 5.89 4.09 4.43
N PRO A 15 5.19 4.12 3.27
CA PRO A 15 4.27 5.21 2.95
C PRO A 15 2.95 5.02 3.69
N THR A 16 2.72 5.83 4.71
CA THR A 16 1.47 5.81 5.48
C THR A 16 0.88 7.20 5.62
N VAL A 17 -0.45 7.29 5.68
CA VAL A 17 -1.19 8.50 5.98
C VAL A 17 -2.36 8.16 6.90
N LEU A 18 -2.85 9.14 7.64
CA LEU A 18 -4.04 8.99 8.49
C LEU A 18 -5.30 9.03 7.63
N ALA A 19 -6.37 8.43 8.14
CA ALA A 19 -7.65 8.30 7.41
C ALA A 19 -8.29 9.64 7.03
N ASP A 20 -8.06 10.69 7.80
CA ASP A 20 -8.59 12.04 7.54
C ASP A 20 -7.68 12.90 6.65
N THR A 21 -6.55 12.37 6.21
CA THR A 21 -5.64 13.08 5.30
C THR A 21 -6.38 13.38 4.00
N LYS A 22 -6.20 14.62 3.48
CA LYS A 22 -6.77 14.98 2.18
C LYS A 22 -6.08 14.19 1.07
N VAL A 23 -6.83 13.86 0.04
CA VAL A 23 -6.30 13.12 -1.12
C VAL A 23 -5.07 13.82 -1.71
N GLN A 24 -5.09 15.16 -1.85
CA GLN A 24 -3.92 15.87 -2.41
C GLN A 24 -2.66 15.69 -1.56
N ASP A 25 -2.80 15.64 -0.22
CA ASP A 25 -1.66 15.44 0.67
C ASP A 25 -1.16 14.00 0.60
N ALA A 26 -2.06 13.03 0.46
CA ALA A 26 -1.68 11.65 0.22
C ALA A 26 -0.92 11.49 -1.11
N LEU A 27 -1.32 12.24 -2.13
CA LEU A 27 -0.64 12.21 -3.43
C LEU A 27 0.81 12.69 -3.30
N PHE A 28 1.10 13.70 -2.47
CA PHE A 28 2.47 14.11 -2.19
C PHE A 28 3.28 13.00 -1.56
N VAL A 29 2.69 12.25 -0.61
CA VAL A 29 3.36 11.11 0.03
C VAL A 29 3.63 10.00 -0.99
N ILE A 30 2.65 9.68 -1.83
CA ILE A 30 2.80 8.67 -2.89
C ILE A 30 3.96 9.05 -3.81
N THR A 31 4.03 10.32 -4.21
CA THR A 31 5.08 10.82 -5.09
C THR A 31 6.44 10.78 -4.41
N ASP A 32 6.52 11.24 -3.16
CA ASP A 32 7.77 11.28 -2.40
C ASP A 32 8.34 9.88 -2.16
N LYS A 33 7.49 8.92 -1.79
CA LYS A 33 7.95 7.56 -1.48
C LYS A 33 8.14 6.69 -2.73
N GLY A 34 7.50 7.04 -3.84
CA GLY A 34 7.75 6.42 -5.13
C GLY A 34 7.22 5.01 -5.33
N LEU A 35 6.29 4.55 -4.50
CA LEU A 35 5.74 3.18 -4.57
C LEU A 35 4.32 3.11 -5.16
N GLY A 36 3.79 4.25 -5.60
CA GLY A 36 2.49 4.29 -6.25
C GLY A 36 1.29 4.07 -5.33
N ALA A 37 1.52 4.00 -4.02
CA ALA A 37 0.47 3.72 -3.04
C ALA A 37 0.84 4.24 -1.66
N VAL A 38 -0.18 4.40 -0.82
CA VAL A 38 -0.02 4.64 0.62
C VAL A 38 -0.93 3.69 1.38
N SER A 39 -0.46 3.22 2.53
CA SER A 39 -1.31 2.55 3.50
C SER A 39 -2.00 3.61 4.34
N VAL A 40 -3.31 3.46 4.53
CA VAL A 40 -4.10 4.36 5.35
C VAL A 40 -4.23 3.71 6.73
N VAL A 41 -3.84 4.45 7.76
CA VAL A 41 -3.77 3.92 9.13
C VAL A 41 -4.50 4.86 10.11
N ASP A 42 -4.82 4.32 11.28
CA ASP A 42 -5.32 5.15 12.39
C ASP A 42 -4.16 5.72 13.21
N ALA A 43 -4.46 6.43 14.30
CA ALA A 43 -3.45 7.07 15.14
C ALA A 43 -2.47 6.07 15.78
N ASP A 44 -2.87 4.81 15.92
CA ASP A 44 -2.03 3.75 16.47
C ASP A 44 -1.26 2.97 15.39
N GLY A 45 -1.43 3.36 14.12
CA GLY A 45 -0.77 2.68 13.00
C GLY A 45 -1.53 1.46 12.48
N VAL A 46 -2.75 1.24 12.94
CA VAL A 46 -3.55 0.07 12.54
C VAL A 46 -4.11 0.29 11.13
N MET A 47 -4.03 -0.77 10.33
CA MET A 47 -4.48 -0.77 8.93
C MET A 47 -5.96 -0.40 8.81
N GLN A 48 -6.25 0.58 7.96
CA GLN A 48 -7.60 1.00 7.62
C GLN A 48 -7.91 0.72 6.14
N GLY A 49 -6.93 0.88 5.28
CA GLY A 49 -7.11 0.69 3.85
C GLY A 49 -5.86 1.01 3.05
N VAL A 50 -5.97 0.94 1.73
CA VAL A 50 -4.91 1.30 0.81
C VAL A 50 -5.45 2.26 -0.24
N LEU A 51 -4.65 3.28 -0.58
CA LEU A 51 -4.96 4.22 -1.65
C LEU A 51 -3.82 4.18 -2.66
N THR A 52 -4.14 3.96 -3.92
CA THR A 52 -3.16 3.94 -5.00
C THR A 52 -3.27 5.19 -5.86
N ASP A 53 -2.21 5.48 -6.63
CA ASP A 53 -2.22 6.56 -7.61
C ASP A 53 -3.31 6.32 -8.67
N GLY A 54 -3.60 5.06 -9.01
CA GLY A 54 -4.71 4.71 -9.90
C GLY A 54 -6.07 5.10 -9.33
N ASP A 55 -6.27 4.92 -8.02
CA ASP A 55 -7.52 5.33 -7.35
C ASP A 55 -7.70 6.84 -7.47
N ILE A 56 -6.62 7.60 -7.26
CA ILE A 56 -6.65 9.07 -7.36
C ILE A 56 -6.95 9.48 -8.79
N ARG A 57 -6.26 8.88 -9.76
CA ARG A 57 -6.45 9.19 -11.18
C ARG A 57 -7.90 8.96 -11.61
N ARG A 58 -8.50 7.83 -11.19
CA ARG A 58 -9.92 7.54 -11.47
C ARG A 58 -10.85 8.53 -10.79
N GLY A 59 -10.51 8.95 -9.57
CA GLY A 59 -11.32 9.91 -8.80
C GLY A 59 -11.34 11.30 -9.42
N LEU A 60 -10.28 11.69 -10.12
CA LEU A 60 -10.21 13.00 -10.77
C LEU A 60 -11.30 13.23 -11.81
N SER A 61 -11.90 12.16 -12.33
CA SER A 61 -13.05 12.29 -13.23
C SER A 61 -14.26 12.93 -12.56
N LYS A 62 -14.29 12.99 -11.22
CA LYS A 62 -15.35 13.60 -10.43
C LYS A 62 -15.12 15.11 -10.20
N GLY A 63 -14.03 15.66 -10.76
CA GLY A 63 -13.67 17.06 -10.60
C GLY A 63 -12.58 17.27 -9.57
N VAL A 64 -11.97 18.46 -9.56
CA VAL A 64 -10.82 18.77 -8.68
C VAL A 64 -11.17 18.83 -7.20
N ASP A 65 -12.43 19.03 -6.85
CA ASP A 65 -12.88 19.03 -5.44
C ASP A 65 -12.59 17.71 -4.75
N PHE A 66 -12.49 16.64 -5.51
CA PHE A 66 -12.08 15.33 -5.06
C PHE A 66 -10.75 15.36 -4.28
N LEU A 67 -9.81 16.24 -4.67
CA LEU A 67 -8.51 16.34 -4.00
C LEU A 67 -8.61 16.84 -2.57
N GLN A 68 -9.72 17.48 -2.20
CA GLN A 68 -9.96 17.98 -0.84
C GLN A 68 -10.67 16.96 0.06
N ARG A 69 -11.12 15.84 -0.50
CA ARG A 69 -11.82 14.80 0.25
C ARG A 69 -10.83 13.99 1.10
N PRO A 70 -11.24 13.46 2.24
CA PRO A 70 -10.37 12.60 3.04
C PRO A 70 -10.15 11.24 2.35
N VAL A 71 -8.95 10.69 2.51
CA VAL A 71 -8.58 9.42 1.85
C VAL A 71 -9.48 8.26 2.26
N CYS A 72 -10.06 8.29 3.46
CA CYS A 72 -10.94 7.22 3.93
C CYS A 72 -12.19 7.05 3.06
N GLU A 73 -12.57 8.07 2.29
CA GLU A 73 -13.72 7.99 1.38
C GLU A 73 -13.38 7.27 0.07
N LEU A 74 -12.07 7.19 -0.27
CA LEU A 74 -11.62 6.66 -1.54
C LEU A 74 -10.85 5.36 -1.44
N MET A 75 -10.26 5.10 -0.29
CA MET A 75 -9.39 3.94 -0.09
C MET A 75 -10.11 2.62 -0.32
N THR A 76 -9.35 1.60 -0.73
CA THR A 76 -9.82 0.23 -0.67
C THR A 76 -9.77 -0.23 0.77
N LYS A 77 -10.92 -0.55 1.34
CA LYS A 77 -11.01 -1.10 2.70
C LYS A 77 -10.69 -2.59 2.67
N SER A 78 -10.12 -3.10 3.75
CA SER A 78 -9.75 -4.51 3.88
C SER A 78 -8.91 -5.00 2.70
N PRO A 79 -7.79 -4.33 2.39
CA PRO A 79 -6.93 -4.76 1.29
C PRO A 79 -6.25 -6.09 1.62
N LYS A 80 -5.71 -6.76 0.60
CA LYS A 80 -4.80 -7.87 0.82
C LYS A 80 -3.58 -7.37 1.57
N THR A 81 -3.17 -8.11 2.58
CA THR A 81 -1.98 -7.82 3.41
C THR A 81 -1.16 -9.08 3.57
N ILE A 82 0.05 -8.93 4.09
CA ILE A 82 0.94 -10.05 4.36
C ILE A 82 1.75 -9.75 5.62
N THR A 83 2.27 -10.79 6.27
CA THR A 83 3.17 -10.62 7.43
C THR A 83 4.62 -10.77 7.00
N GLU A 84 5.54 -10.20 7.78
CA GLU A 84 6.94 -10.11 7.37
C GLU A 84 7.68 -11.46 7.37
N ASP A 85 7.16 -12.45 8.08
CA ASP A 85 7.73 -13.80 8.16
C ASP A 85 7.46 -14.65 6.93
N LYS A 86 6.50 -14.25 6.09
CA LYS A 86 6.18 -14.99 4.88
C LYS A 86 7.31 -14.92 3.87
N LEU A 87 7.40 -15.94 3.02
CA LEU A 87 8.39 -15.96 1.95
C LEU A 87 8.01 -15.04 0.81
N ALA A 88 9.01 -14.47 0.15
CA ALA A 88 8.80 -13.63 -1.03
C ALA A 88 7.99 -14.36 -2.11
N ALA A 89 8.20 -15.67 -2.27
CA ALA A 89 7.44 -16.47 -3.23
C ALA A 89 5.95 -16.54 -2.89
N GLN A 90 5.62 -16.57 -1.60
CA GLN A 90 4.22 -16.54 -1.15
C GLN A 90 3.58 -15.18 -1.45
N ALA A 91 4.33 -14.10 -1.26
CA ALA A 91 3.87 -12.76 -1.61
C ALA A 91 3.60 -12.64 -3.12
N LEU A 92 4.51 -13.13 -3.94
CA LEU A 92 4.36 -13.12 -5.40
C LEU A 92 3.08 -13.85 -5.81
N HIS A 93 2.86 -15.03 -5.26
CA HIS A 93 1.65 -15.81 -5.56
C HIS A 93 0.38 -15.04 -5.18
N LEU A 94 0.36 -14.43 -4.00
CA LEU A 94 -0.79 -13.65 -3.53
C LEU A 94 -1.07 -12.47 -4.47
N MET A 95 -0.02 -11.76 -4.90
CA MET A 95 -0.14 -10.60 -5.78
C MET A 95 -0.63 -10.99 -7.18
N GLU A 96 -0.04 -12.04 -7.76
CA GLU A 96 -0.38 -12.49 -9.12
C GLU A 96 -1.77 -13.14 -9.20
N SER A 97 -2.17 -13.86 -8.15
CA SER A 97 -3.44 -14.59 -8.14
C SER A 97 -4.63 -13.74 -7.69
N ASN A 98 -4.41 -12.50 -7.30
CA ASN A 98 -5.50 -11.61 -6.85
C ASN A 98 -6.55 -11.44 -7.94
N LYS A 99 -7.83 -11.43 -7.54
CA LYS A 99 -8.98 -11.23 -8.43
C LYS A 99 -9.67 -9.91 -8.07
N PRO A 100 -10.22 -9.18 -9.04
CA PRO A 100 -10.37 -9.51 -10.47
C PRO A 100 -9.09 -9.35 -11.30
N LYS A 101 -8.04 -8.73 -10.74
CA LYS A 101 -6.76 -8.53 -11.43
C LYS A 101 -5.61 -8.58 -10.44
N PRO A 102 -4.39 -8.87 -10.91
CA PRO A 102 -3.20 -8.83 -10.05
C PRO A 102 -3.02 -7.46 -9.39
N ILE A 103 -2.42 -7.47 -8.20
CA ILE A 103 -2.06 -6.26 -7.46
C ILE A 103 -0.55 -6.11 -7.44
N THR A 104 -0.08 -4.88 -7.33
CA THR A 104 1.35 -4.55 -7.38
C THR A 104 1.94 -4.17 -6.04
N VAL A 105 1.10 -3.99 -5.02
CA VAL A 105 1.53 -3.63 -3.66
C VAL A 105 0.82 -4.49 -2.63
N LEU A 106 1.54 -4.81 -1.55
CA LEU A 106 1.00 -5.48 -0.36
C LEU A 106 1.46 -4.72 0.87
N PRO A 107 0.56 -4.14 1.65
CA PRO A 107 0.92 -3.66 2.98
C PRO A 107 1.36 -4.85 3.84
N VAL A 108 2.42 -4.64 4.60
CA VAL A 108 2.94 -5.64 5.54
C VAL A 108 2.48 -5.25 6.93
N ILE A 109 1.82 -6.17 7.61
CA ILE A 109 1.23 -5.92 8.93
C ILE A 109 1.82 -6.86 9.97
N ASP A 110 1.79 -6.43 11.23
CA ASP A 110 2.17 -7.28 12.36
C ASP A 110 0.93 -7.97 12.97
N LYS A 111 1.13 -8.68 14.06
CA LYS A 111 0.07 -9.43 14.76
C LYS A 111 -1.05 -8.52 15.28
N ASP A 112 -0.77 -7.24 15.50
CA ASP A 112 -1.75 -6.26 15.99
C ASP A 112 -2.37 -5.47 14.84
N ASN A 113 -2.19 -5.93 13.60
CA ASN A 113 -2.69 -5.31 12.39
C ASN A 113 -2.11 -3.91 12.13
N LYS A 114 -0.94 -3.63 12.71
CA LYS A 114 -0.22 -2.38 12.45
C LYS A 114 0.58 -2.52 11.16
N VAL A 115 0.59 -1.45 10.37
CA VAL A 115 1.32 -1.43 9.09
C VAL A 115 2.80 -1.16 9.38
N ILE A 116 3.65 -2.16 9.17
CA ILE A 116 5.09 -2.07 9.44
C ILE A 116 5.92 -1.88 8.17
N GLY A 117 5.30 -1.99 7.00
CA GLY A 117 6.00 -1.81 5.74
C GLY A 117 5.09 -1.94 4.55
N LEU A 118 5.70 -1.82 3.36
CA LEU A 118 5.02 -2.03 2.08
C LEU A 118 5.93 -2.83 1.17
N LEU A 119 5.38 -3.86 0.55
CA LEU A 119 6.07 -4.65 -0.48
C LEU A 119 5.52 -4.25 -1.84
N HIS A 120 6.41 -3.91 -2.78
CA HIS A 120 6.05 -3.58 -4.15
C HIS A 120 6.51 -4.69 -5.10
N MET A 121 5.78 -4.90 -6.18
CA MET A 121 6.15 -5.91 -7.19
C MET A 121 7.60 -5.72 -7.67
N THR A 122 8.07 -4.47 -7.79
CA THR A 122 9.45 -4.19 -8.21
C THR A 122 10.49 -4.74 -7.24
N ASP A 123 10.15 -4.92 -5.96
CA ASP A 123 11.05 -5.54 -5.00
C ASP A 123 11.32 -7.00 -5.37
N LEU A 124 10.29 -7.68 -5.85
CA LEU A 124 10.39 -9.06 -6.32
C LEU A 124 11.14 -9.15 -7.65
N VAL A 125 10.93 -8.18 -8.54
CA VAL A 125 11.65 -8.07 -9.80
C VAL A 125 13.16 -7.93 -9.55
N ARG A 126 13.54 -7.06 -8.60
CA ARG A 126 14.95 -6.85 -8.23
C ARG A 126 15.60 -8.12 -7.70
N GLN A 127 14.83 -9.01 -7.09
CA GLN A 127 15.33 -10.29 -6.58
C GLN A 127 15.35 -11.38 -7.66
N GLY A 128 14.99 -11.06 -8.88
CA GLY A 128 14.97 -12.03 -9.97
C GLY A 128 13.83 -13.02 -9.92
N MET A 129 12.77 -12.72 -9.17
CA MET A 129 11.62 -13.62 -8.98
C MET A 129 10.57 -13.47 -10.07
N VAL A 130 10.64 -12.39 -10.82
CA VAL A 130 9.69 -12.11 -11.91
C VAL A 130 10.46 -11.76 -13.17
#